data_c58a9e7a68107d268c6f9ad92465b52c
#
_entry.id   c58a9e7a68107d268c6f9ad92465b52c
#
_cell.length_a   1.000
_cell.length_b   1.000
_cell.length_c   1.000
_cell.angle_alpha   90.00
_cell.angle_beta   90.00
_cell.angle_gamma   90.00
#
_symmetry.space_group_name_H-M   'P 1'
#
loop_
_entity.id
_entity.type
_entity.pdbx_description
1 polymer ?
#
loop_
_entity_poly.entity_id
_entity_poly.type
_entity_poly.pdbx_seq_one_letter_code
_entity_poly.pdbx_strand_id
1 'polypeptide(L)'
;MKGMRSLGFAVVAVGLLAAACNDSESYSTPAGTPYDPSKPVEFYTFEPDSGGMRTKCIIKGSNFGTDIENIKVLFNGDREARIISSNGNMIYCLVPKQAAGNNKVSVVIGKDTVHSEKTFAYSVKELVTTVVGKNNEEGYVNGSLGEARLGWISGLALVTGNNLIISERNFFRVRLAALEENQVITLMEGSQYGKPAVTKDRKTAYFIGYGSPHTIYKFEQDNLWQPRRVVSSIPGFDGIIQCAAFGPNEEWLYFRDNTGKFGRLNLEDPGIVEVLNEHCGDTPNATDSHLIWHPQMECFLMSLEFAHGIYKVSLDGKNVEIFAGFNGIGGQDGYLNEAQFTSPMGMAIDRDGNIYVAQVQNHIIRKISYPDGLVSTIAGYNGQSGAVDGVPYKSRFNGPWDIIIDDEENFYIGQFWGSSVRKLSIE
;
A
#
# COMPACT_ATOMS: atom_id res chain seq x y z
N MET A 1 -60.28 51.45 -37.52
CA MET A 1 -59.91 51.50 -38.95
C MET A 1 -58.50 50.95 -39.09
N LYS A 2 -58.34 49.96 -39.98
CA LYS A 2 -57.09 49.36 -40.47
C LYS A 2 -56.32 48.50 -39.40
N GLY A 3 -56.21 47.23 -39.44
CA GLY A 3 -56.24 46.29 -40.57
C GLY A 3 -55.10 45.35 -40.30
N MET A 4 -55.38 44.23 -39.56
CA MET A 4 -54.39 43.28 -39.19
C MET A 4 -54.28 42.20 -40.26
N ARG A 5 -53.15 42.13 -40.95
CA ARG A 5 -52.85 41.06 -41.91
C ARG A 5 -52.15 39.93 -41.14
N SER A 6 -52.76 38.76 -41.15
CA SER A 6 -52.22 37.51 -40.70
C SER A 6 -51.15 36.96 -41.66
N LEU A 7 -49.95 36.75 -41.21
CA LEU A 7 -48.96 35.94 -41.93
C LEU A 7 -49.01 34.51 -41.39
N GLY A 8 -49.45 33.60 -42.26
CA GLY A 8 -49.35 32.15 -41.97
C GLY A 8 -47.90 31.66 -42.10
N PHE A 9 -47.42 31.04 -41.09
CA PHE A 9 -46.19 30.25 -41.15
C PHE A 9 -46.53 28.82 -41.56
N ALA A 10 -46.05 28.44 -42.74
CA ALA A 10 -46.03 27.03 -43.15
C ALA A 10 -44.90 26.27 -42.39
N VAL A 11 -45.31 25.32 -41.62
CA VAL A 11 -44.33 24.37 -40.95
C VAL A 11 -44.04 23.30 -42.00
N VAL A 12 -42.80 23.33 -42.51
CA VAL A 12 -42.26 22.22 -43.31
C VAL A 12 -41.66 21.21 -42.30
N ALA A 13 -42.34 20.09 -42.14
CA ALA A 13 -41.82 18.96 -41.38
C ALA A 13 -40.75 18.25 -42.22
N VAL A 14 -39.49 18.48 -41.89
CA VAL A 14 -38.39 17.67 -42.41
C VAL A 14 -38.27 16.41 -41.54
N GLY A 15 -38.72 15.29 -42.09
CA GLY A 15 -38.55 13.98 -41.49
C GLY A 15 -37.08 13.58 -41.57
N LEU A 16 -36.35 13.66 -40.43
CA LEU A 16 -35.08 13.02 -40.26
C LEU A 16 -35.31 11.53 -40.02
N LEU A 17 -35.06 10.73 -41.03
CA LEU A 17 -34.85 9.29 -40.89
C LEU A 17 -33.55 9.08 -40.13
N ALA A 18 -33.67 8.83 -38.85
CA ALA A 18 -32.58 8.29 -38.06
C ALA A 18 -32.37 6.82 -38.48
N ALA A 19 -31.41 6.58 -39.35
CA ALA A 19 -30.86 5.25 -39.55
C ALA A 19 -30.11 4.91 -38.25
N ALA A 20 -30.73 4.13 -37.38
CA ALA A 20 -30.05 3.49 -36.27
C ALA A 20 -29.10 2.45 -36.87
N CYS A 21 -27.81 2.79 -36.96
CA CYS A 21 -26.77 1.79 -37.10
C CYS A 21 -26.79 0.95 -35.83
N ASN A 22 -27.36 -0.22 -35.93
CA ASN A 22 -27.32 -1.24 -34.89
C ASN A 22 -26.06 -2.05 -35.13
N ASP A 23 -24.87 -1.45 -34.96
CA ASP A 23 -23.63 -2.17 -34.90
C ASP A 23 -23.41 -2.64 -33.44
N SER A 24 -24.25 -3.59 -33.04
CA SER A 24 -23.86 -4.51 -31.98
C SER A 24 -22.97 -5.57 -32.64
N GLU A 25 -21.72 -5.21 -32.94
CA GLU A 25 -20.66 -6.23 -33.02
C GLU A 25 -20.51 -6.83 -31.64
N SER A 26 -21.26 -7.91 -31.41
CA SER A 26 -20.93 -8.84 -30.35
C SER A 26 -19.55 -9.41 -30.71
N TYR A 27 -18.49 -8.88 -30.09
CA TYR A 27 -17.22 -9.56 -30.03
C TYR A 27 -17.46 -10.85 -29.25
N SER A 28 -17.90 -11.90 -29.94
CA SER A 28 -17.82 -13.25 -29.41
C SER A 28 -16.32 -13.55 -29.28
N THR A 29 -15.81 -13.52 -28.06
CA THR A 29 -14.54 -14.18 -27.74
C THR A 29 -14.65 -15.58 -28.38
N PRO A 30 -13.66 -16.03 -29.20
CA PRO A 30 -13.70 -17.36 -29.75
C PRO A 30 -13.94 -18.35 -28.62
N ALA A 31 -15.01 -19.12 -28.71
CA ALA A 31 -15.32 -20.15 -27.72
C ALA A 31 -14.11 -21.08 -27.67
N GLY A 32 -13.29 -20.96 -26.61
CA GLY A 32 -12.12 -21.79 -26.43
C GLY A 32 -12.52 -23.24 -26.15
N THR A 33 -11.56 -24.15 -26.18
CA THR A 33 -11.79 -25.57 -25.90
C THR A 33 -11.78 -25.80 -24.39
N PRO A 34 -12.87 -26.32 -23.79
CA PRO A 34 -12.88 -26.70 -22.38
C PRO A 34 -11.83 -27.76 -22.05
N TYR A 35 -11.41 -27.85 -20.80
CA TYR A 35 -10.53 -28.90 -20.30
C TYR A 35 -11.21 -30.28 -20.41
N ASP A 36 -10.50 -31.23 -20.95
CA ASP A 36 -10.94 -32.64 -21.10
C ASP A 36 -10.04 -33.54 -20.23
N PRO A 37 -10.54 -34.04 -19.07
CA PRO A 37 -9.74 -34.87 -18.17
C PRO A 37 -9.28 -36.20 -18.73
N SER A 38 -9.79 -36.61 -19.90
CA SER A 38 -9.36 -37.82 -20.61
C SER A 38 -8.14 -37.60 -21.51
N LYS A 39 -7.72 -36.35 -21.74
CA LYS A 39 -6.59 -35.97 -22.57
C LYS A 39 -5.45 -35.41 -21.73
N PRO A 40 -4.19 -35.65 -22.15
CA PRO A 40 -3.06 -35.06 -21.46
C PRO A 40 -3.06 -33.53 -21.60
N VAL A 41 -2.57 -32.84 -20.56
CA VAL A 41 -2.19 -31.44 -20.64
C VAL A 41 -0.76 -31.39 -21.19
N GLU A 42 -0.50 -30.54 -22.17
CA GLU A 42 0.83 -30.39 -22.75
C GLU A 42 1.27 -28.92 -22.75
N PHE A 43 2.53 -28.69 -22.39
CA PHE A 43 3.19 -27.40 -22.42
C PHE A 43 4.15 -27.35 -23.62
N TYR A 44 3.92 -26.46 -24.59
CA TYR A 44 4.79 -26.40 -25.77
C TYR A 44 5.86 -25.32 -25.61
N THR A 45 5.47 -24.08 -25.32
CA THR A 45 6.39 -22.95 -25.16
C THR A 45 5.72 -21.76 -24.50
N PHE A 46 6.49 -20.73 -24.22
CA PHE A 46 5.96 -19.43 -23.80
C PHE A 46 6.78 -18.28 -24.39
N GLU A 47 6.19 -17.12 -24.48
CA GLU A 47 6.80 -15.88 -24.98
C GLU A 47 6.26 -14.67 -24.22
N PRO A 48 7.12 -13.64 -23.91
CA PRO A 48 8.57 -13.65 -24.07
C PRO A 48 9.26 -14.58 -23.07
N ASP A 49 10.55 -14.89 -23.28
CA ASP A 49 11.37 -15.72 -22.39
C ASP A 49 12.14 -14.90 -21.34
N SER A 50 11.94 -13.59 -21.32
CA SER A 50 12.58 -12.67 -20.37
C SER A 50 11.73 -11.44 -20.10
N GLY A 51 11.95 -10.83 -18.93
CA GLY A 51 11.27 -9.61 -18.53
C GLY A 51 11.26 -9.42 -17.01
N GLY A 52 10.53 -8.43 -16.55
CA GLY A 52 10.30 -8.16 -15.13
C GLY A 52 8.90 -8.57 -14.69
N MET A 53 8.50 -8.08 -13.52
CA MET A 53 7.14 -8.22 -13.02
C MET A 53 6.12 -7.66 -14.02
N ARG A 54 4.94 -8.30 -14.10
CA ARG A 54 3.86 -7.96 -15.04
C ARG A 54 4.19 -8.06 -16.53
N THR A 55 5.34 -8.61 -16.89
CA THR A 55 5.58 -8.96 -18.28
C THR A 55 4.41 -9.79 -18.79
N LYS A 56 3.81 -9.35 -19.88
CA LYS A 56 2.71 -10.06 -20.56
C LYS A 56 3.28 -11.33 -21.18
N CYS A 57 2.87 -12.49 -20.65
CA CYS A 57 3.36 -13.79 -21.07
C CYS A 57 2.23 -14.59 -21.71
N ILE A 58 2.50 -15.18 -22.86
CA ILE A 58 1.60 -16.10 -23.55
C ILE A 58 2.21 -17.49 -23.49
N ILE A 59 1.52 -18.40 -22.82
CA ILE A 59 1.89 -19.82 -22.76
C ILE A 59 1.08 -20.57 -23.82
N LYS A 60 1.74 -21.38 -24.63
CA LYS A 60 1.16 -22.20 -25.70
C LYS A 60 1.26 -23.66 -25.31
N GLY A 61 0.18 -24.40 -25.54
CA GLY A 61 0.09 -25.82 -25.20
C GLY A 61 -1.21 -26.43 -25.68
N SER A 62 -1.68 -27.48 -25.01
CA SER A 62 -2.96 -28.09 -25.30
C SER A 62 -3.69 -28.50 -24.04
N ASN A 63 -5.02 -28.55 -24.15
CA ASN A 63 -5.93 -29.00 -23.10
C ASN A 63 -5.85 -28.18 -21.78
N PHE A 64 -5.60 -26.87 -21.87
CA PHE A 64 -5.59 -25.98 -20.70
C PHE A 64 -6.99 -25.67 -20.15
N GLY A 65 -8.03 -25.74 -21.03
CA GLY A 65 -9.37 -25.30 -20.67
C GLY A 65 -9.55 -23.79 -20.75
N THR A 66 -10.78 -23.36 -20.51
CA THR A 66 -11.19 -21.94 -20.57
C THR A 66 -11.53 -21.36 -19.21
N ASP A 67 -11.66 -22.21 -18.20
CA ASP A 67 -11.98 -21.79 -16.82
C ASP A 67 -10.68 -21.41 -16.09
N ILE A 68 -10.43 -20.11 -16.01
CA ILE A 68 -9.18 -19.58 -15.44
C ILE A 68 -9.04 -19.81 -13.93
N GLU A 69 -10.14 -20.05 -13.20
CA GLU A 69 -10.12 -20.32 -11.76
C GLU A 69 -9.53 -21.71 -11.46
N ASN A 70 -9.58 -22.62 -12.43
CA ASN A 70 -9.03 -23.97 -12.33
C ASN A 70 -7.62 -24.11 -12.94
N ILE A 71 -7.04 -23.03 -13.42
CA ILE A 71 -5.71 -22.99 -14.02
C ILE A 71 -4.77 -22.25 -13.07
N LYS A 72 -3.57 -22.78 -12.82
CA LYS A 72 -2.49 -22.07 -12.17
C LYS A 72 -1.26 -22.04 -13.05
N VAL A 73 -0.64 -20.89 -13.17
CA VAL A 73 0.67 -20.73 -13.78
C VAL A 73 1.65 -20.38 -12.67
N LEU A 74 2.66 -21.22 -12.46
CA LEU A 74 3.61 -21.07 -11.37
C LEU A 74 5.01 -20.81 -11.94
N PHE A 75 5.69 -19.85 -11.34
CA PHE A 75 7.11 -19.58 -11.51
C PHE A 75 7.86 -20.10 -10.30
N ASN A 76 8.93 -20.87 -10.51
CA ASN A 76 9.71 -21.58 -9.48
C ASN A 76 8.88 -22.47 -8.52
N GLY A 77 7.65 -22.80 -8.89
CA GLY A 77 6.78 -23.72 -8.16
C GLY A 77 5.90 -23.07 -7.07
N ASP A 78 6.18 -21.84 -6.67
CA ASP A 78 5.50 -21.14 -5.58
C ASP A 78 4.91 -19.77 -5.94
N ARG A 79 5.42 -19.11 -7.00
CA ARG A 79 4.96 -17.79 -7.40
C ARG A 79 3.89 -17.89 -8.48
N GLU A 80 2.64 -17.66 -8.09
CA GLU A 80 1.48 -17.77 -8.98
C GLU A 80 1.32 -16.52 -9.85
N ALA A 81 1.22 -16.71 -11.17
CA ALA A 81 0.96 -15.66 -12.13
C ALA A 81 -0.53 -15.29 -12.16
N ARG A 82 -0.82 -14.02 -12.37
CA ARG A 82 -2.19 -13.57 -12.62
C ARG A 82 -2.60 -13.96 -14.03
N ILE A 83 -3.56 -14.88 -14.16
CA ILE A 83 -4.13 -15.27 -15.45
C ILE A 83 -5.16 -14.23 -15.88
N ILE A 84 -5.08 -13.79 -17.12
CA ILE A 84 -6.00 -12.84 -17.74
C ILE A 84 -7.04 -13.57 -18.58
N SER A 85 -6.62 -14.56 -19.34
CA SER A 85 -7.52 -15.38 -20.17
C SER A 85 -6.89 -16.70 -20.57
N SER A 86 -7.74 -17.68 -20.96
CA SER A 86 -7.34 -18.92 -21.58
C SER A 86 -8.36 -19.32 -22.66
N ASN A 87 -7.87 -19.86 -23.78
CA ASN A 87 -8.71 -20.41 -24.85
C ASN A 87 -8.57 -21.93 -25.03
N GLY A 88 -7.93 -22.59 -24.06
CA GLY A 88 -7.68 -24.03 -24.10
C GLY A 88 -6.33 -24.41 -24.67
N ASN A 89 -5.76 -23.62 -25.56
CA ASN A 89 -4.43 -23.86 -26.17
C ASN A 89 -3.43 -22.75 -25.85
N MET A 90 -3.91 -21.63 -25.37
CA MET A 90 -3.08 -20.49 -24.95
C MET A 90 -3.59 -19.94 -23.62
N ILE A 91 -2.67 -19.65 -22.73
CA ILE A 91 -2.91 -18.91 -21.50
C ILE A 91 -2.21 -17.56 -21.63
N TYR A 92 -2.95 -16.48 -21.42
CA TYR A 92 -2.40 -15.15 -21.27
C TYR A 92 -2.31 -14.80 -19.78
N CYS A 93 -1.11 -14.52 -19.30
CA CYS A 93 -0.86 -14.19 -17.90
C CYS A 93 0.13 -13.06 -17.73
N LEU A 94 0.20 -12.53 -16.51
CA LEU A 94 1.19 -11.54 -16.08
C LEU A 94 2.20 -12.23 -15.17
N VAL A 95 3.48 -12.06 -15.48
CA VAL A 95 4.59 -12.64 -14.71
C VAL A 95 4.57 -12.08 -13.28
N PRO A 96 4.59 -12.93 -12.23
CA PRO A 96 4.60 -12.48 -10.84
C PRO A 96 5.97 -11.96 -10.45
N LYS A 97 6.05 -11.24 -9.32
CA LYS A 97 7.30 -10.89 -8.67
C LYS A 97 8.03 -12.14 -8.22
N GLN A 98 9.33 -12.20 -8.48
CA GLN A 98 10.18 -13.34 -8.13
C GLN A 98 11.66 -12.90 -8.06
N ALA A 99 12.53 -13.83 -7.65
CA ALA A 99 13.97 -13.58 -7.64
C ALA A 99 14.52 -13.37 -9.06
N ALA A 100 15.50 -12.49 -9.21
CA ALA A 100 16.22 -12.31 -10.47
C ALA A 100 16.91 -13.61 -10.92
N GLY A 101 16.96 -13.82 -12.21
CA GLY A 101 17.60 -15.00 -12.82
C GLY A 101 16.64 -15.90 -13.57
N ASN A 102 17.03 -17.15 -13.77
CA ASN A 102 16.28 -18.12 -14.57
C ASN A 102 15.24 -18.85 -13.72
N ASN A 103 13.99 -18.67 -14.05
CA ASN A 103 12.85 -19.19 -13.30
C ASN A 103 12.13 -20.28 -14.11
N LYS A 104 11.82 -21.41 -13.48
CA LYS A 104 11.03 -22.49 -14.10
C LYS A 104 9.58 -22.06 -14.22
N VAL A 105 8.95 -22.37 -15.34
CA VAL A 105 7.52 -22.09 -15.57
C VAL A 105 6.74 -23.39 -15.64
N SER A 106 5.63 -23.46 -14.91
CA SER A 106 4.76 -24.62 -14.83
C SER A 106 3.29 -24.22 -14.99
N VAL A 107 2.49 -25.11 -15.55
CA VAL A 107 1.02 -24.98 -15.59
C VAL A 107 0.42 -26.13 -14.80
N VAL A 108 -0.51 -25.81 -13.89
CA VAL A 108 -1.25 -26.78 -13.09
C VAL A 108 -2.72 -26.70 -13.46
N ILE A 109 -3.33 -27.82 -13.81
CA ILE A 109 -4.76 -27.94 -14.14
C ILE A 109 -5.30 -29.20 -13.48
N GLY A 110 -6.20 -29.04 -12.53
CA GLY A 110 -6.72 -30.15 -11.74
C GLY A 110 -5.61 -30.89 -10.99
N LYS A 111 -5.27 -32.12 -11.42
CA LYS A 111 -4.19 -32.94 -10.86
C LYS A 111 -2.90 -32.94 -11.70
N ASP A 112 -2.98 -32.35 -12.87
CA ASP A 112 -1.88 -32.37 -13.85
C ASP A 112 -0.97 -31.16 -13.63
N THR A 113 0.34 -31.41 -13.62
CA THR A 113 1.35 -30.38 -13.61
C THR A 113 2.32 -30.61 -14.76
N VAL A 114 2.42 -29.64 -15.66
CA VAL A 114 3.32 -29.65 -16.79
C VAL A 114 4.34 -28.52 -16.71
N HIS A 115 5.54 -28.78 -17.16
CA HIS A 115 6.66 -27.86 -17.04
C HIS A 115 7.18 -27.43 -18.40
N SER A 116 7.65 -26.21 -18.49
CA SER A 116 8.40 -25.74 -19.64
C SER A 116 9.81 -26.32 -19.64
N GLU A 117 10.32 -26.63 -20.83
CA GLU A 117 11.76 -26.96 -21.06
C GLU A 117 12.63 -25.69 -20.91
N LYS A 118 12.07 -24.52 -21.24
CA LYS A 118 12.74 -23.23 -21.12
C LYS A 118 12.53 -22.62 -19.73
N THR A 119 13.45 -21.79 -19.33
CA THR A 119 13.32 -20.90 -18.15
C THR A 119 13.00 -19.50 -18.58
N PHE A 120 12.28 -18.76 -17.72
CA PHE A 120 12.04 -17.33 -17.87
C PHE A 120 13.18 -16.55 -17.19
N ALA A 121 13.91 -15.74 -17.96
CA ALA A 121 14.97 -14.89 -17.44
C ALA A 121 14.36 -13.63 -16.82
N TYR A 122 14.16 -13.66 -15.49
CA TYR A 122 13.56 -12.54 -14.77
C TYR A 122 14.60 -11.48 -14.43
N SER A 123 14.31 -10.24 -14.81
CA SER A 123 15.12 -9.07 -14.49
C SER A 123 14.38 -8.17 -13.52
N VAL A 124 15.06 -7.76 -12.45
CA VAL A 124 14.53 -6.81 -11.48
C VAL A 124 15.00 -5.41 -11.85
N LYS A 125 14.04 -4.50 -11.99
CA LYS A 125 14.30 -3.06 -12.09
C LYS A 125 13.73 -2.39 -10.86
N GLU A 126 14.58 -1.80 -10.07
CA GLU A 126 14.17 -1.03 -8.91
C GLU A 126 14.26 0.45 -9.23
N LEU A 127 13.19 1.18 -8.95
CA LEU A 127 13.12 2.61 -9.23
C LEU A 127 12.38 3.36 -8.13
N VAL A 128 12.94 4.47 -7.70
CA VAL A 128 12.25 5.45 -6.85
C VAL A 128 11.75 6.58 -7.75
N THR A 129 10.46 6.89 -7.65
CA THR A 129 9.80 7.98 -8.38
C THR A 129 8.95 8.83 -7.43
N THR A 130 8.75 10.09 -7.76
CA THR A 130 7.77 10.95 -7.09
C THR A 130 6.41 10.72 -7.73
N VAL A 131 5.40 10.33 -6.94
CA VAL A 131 4.07 9.96 -7.45
C VAL A 131 2.97 10.94 -7.04
N VAL A 132 3.09 11.61 -5.89
CA VAL A 132 2.13 12.63 -5.45
C VAL A 132 2.89 13.82 -4.89
N GLY A 133 2.49 15.03 -5.31
CA GLY A 133 3.11 16.28 -4.87
C GLY A 133 4.40 16.61 -5.60
N LYS A 134 5.03 17.68 -5.18
CA LYS A 134 6.36 18.09 -5.65
C LYS A 134 7.33 18.07 -4.50
N ASN A 135 8.46 17.42 -4.70
CA ASN A 135 9.50 17.32 -3.69
C ASN A 135 9.98 18.70 -3.21
N ASN A 136 9.99 18.90 -1.89
CA ASN A 136 10.43 20.12 -1.21
C ASN A 136 9.61 21.38 -1.56
N GLU A 137 8.41 21.23 -2.14
CA GLU A 137 7.48 22.31 -2.39
C GLU A 137 6.24 22.14 -1.51
N GLU A 138 6.28 22.67 -0.30
CA GLU A 138 5.13 22.63 0.61
C GLU A 138 3.96 23.45 0.11
N GLY A 139 2.74 23.02 0.46
CA GLY A 139 1.52 23.75 0.18
C GLY A 139 0.26 22.90 0.40
N TYR A 140 -0.88 23.45 0.02
CA TYR A 140 -2.18 22.82 0.20
C TYR A 140 -3.05 22.93 -1.07
N VAL A 141 -2.43 22.66 -2.22
CA VAL A 141 -3.09 22.75 -3.51
C VAL A 141 -3.63 21.37 -3.91
N ASN A 142 -4.94 21.31 -4.20
CA ASN A 142 -5.58 20.17 -4.87
C ASN A 142 -5.28 20.23 -6.39
N GLY A 143 -5.51 19.13 -7.10
CA GLY A 143 -5.33 19.04 -8.55
C GLY A 143 -4.77 17.71 -9.00
N SER A 144 -4.07 17.67 -10.11
CA SER A 144 -3.41 16.45 -10.56
C SER A 144 -2.31 16.02 -9.59
N LEU A 145 -1.96 14.74 -9.58
CA LEU A 145 -0.97 14.17 -8.66
C LEU A 145 0.35 14.96 -8.67
N GLY A 146 0.84 15.35 -9.87
CA GLY A 146 2.08 16.09 -10.00
C GLY A 146 1.99 17.59 -9.73
N GLU A 147 0.79 18.19 -9.78
CA GLU A 147 0.59 19.61 -9.51
C GLU A 147 0.13 19.90 -8.08
N ALA A 148 -0.35 18.89 -7.37
CA ALA A 148 -0.72 19.02 -5.98
C ALA A 148 0.45 19.51 -5.12
N ARG A 149 0.14 20.23 -4.06
CA ARG A 149 1.10 20.59 -3.02
C ARG A 149 0.63 20.00 -1.72
N LEU A 150 1.53 19.31 -1.06
CA LEU A 150 1.30 18.63 0.21
C LEU A 150 2.07 19.32 1.32
N GLY A 151 1.62 19.08 2.56
CA GLY A 151 2.35 19.45 3.77
C GLY A 151 3.29 18.34 4.25
N TRP A 152 3.65 18.42 5.52
CA TRP A 152 4.43 17.39 6.20
C TRP A 152 3.60 16.13 6.37
N ILE A 153 3.96 15.09 5.63
CA ILE A 153 3.22 13.83 5.67
C ILE A 153 3.53 13.10 6.97
N SER A 154 2.50 12.86 7.78
CA SER A 154 2.58 12.16 9.07
C SER A 154 1.97 10.76 9.05
N GLY A 155 1.27 10.38 8.00
CA GLY A 155 0.71 9.05 7.83
C GLY A 155 0.17 8.82 6.43
N LEU A 156 0.24 7.55 6.01
CA LEU A 156 -0.29 7.05 4.76
C LEU A 156 -1.23 5.88 5.02
N ALA A 157 -2.30 5.80 4.26
CA ALA A 157 -3.16 4.64 4.16
C ALA A 157 -3.30 4.22 2.70
N LEU A 158 -3.07 2.95 2.40
CA LEU A 158 -3.46 2.37 1.13
C LEU A 158 -4.90 1.89 1.23
N VAL A 159 -5.75 2.39 0.36
CA VAL A 159 -7.17 2.04 0.31
C VAL A 159 -7.52 1.43 -1.05
N THR A 160 -8.78 1.04 -1.24
CA THR A 160 -9.26 0.41 -2.48
C THR A 160 -8.90 1.22 -3.73
N GLY A 161 -8.68 0.53 -4.86
CA GLY A 161 -8.25 1.15 -6.12
C GLY A 161 -6.81 1.65 -6.11
N ASN A 162 -5.96 1.13 -5.19
CA ASN A 162 -4.60 1.61 -4.96
C ASN A 162 -4.51 3.10 -4.61
N ASN A 163 -5.60 3.69 -4.10
CA ASN A 163 -5.65 5.08 -3.70
C ASN A 163 -4.97 5.30 -2.35
N LEU A 164 -4.48 6.50 -2.12
CA LEU A 164 -3.80 6.86 -0.89
C LEU A 164 -4.60 7.89 -0.11
N ILE A 165 -4.84 7.62 1.18
CA ILE A 165 -5.25 8.67 2.10
C ILE A 165 -3.99 9.15 2.83
N ILE A 166 -3.79 10.47 2.85
CA ILE A 166 -2.56 11.13 3.32
C ILE A 166 -2.95 12.07 4.46
N SER A 167 -2.32 11.93 5.62
CA SER A 167 -2.42 12.92 6.70
C SER A 167 -1.26 13.91 6.64
N GLU A 168 -1.59 15.21 6.75
CA GLU A 168 -0.65 16.33 6.73
C GLU A 168 -0.62 17.02 8.09
N ARG A 169 0.56 17.03 8.74
CA ARG A 169 0.71 17.54 10.11
C ARG A 169 0.67 19.06 10.21
N ASN A 170 1.37 19.77 9.34
CA ASN A 170 1.52 21.22 9.41
C ASN A 170 0.31 22.01 8.86
N PHE A 171 -0.48 21.41 7.97
CA PHE A 171 -1.70 22.02 7.41
C PHE A 171 -2.99 21.45 7.97
N PHE A 172 -2.92 20.54 8.95
CA PHE A 172 -4.10 19.96 9.64
C PHE A 172 -5.12 19.37 8.66
N ARG A 173 -4.64 18.52 7.71
CA ARG A 173 -5.48 17.98 6.63
C ARG A 173 -5.34 16.49 6.47
N VAL A 174 -6.43 15.92 5.94
CA VAL A 174 -6.46 14.58 5.37
C VAL A 174 -6.83 14.70 3.89
N ARG A 175 -6.01 14.12 3.03
CA ARG A 175 -6.15 14.18 1.58
C ARG A 175 -6.36 12.78 1.00
N LEU A 176 -7.08 12.71 -0.11
CA LEU A 176 -7.15 11.53 -0.95
C LEU A 176 -6.35 11.79 -2.23
N ALA A 177 -5.41 10.93 -2.53
CA ALA A 177 -4.74 10.87 -3.82
C ALA A 177 -5.27 9.66 -4.59
N ALA A 178 -6.12 9.92 -5.56
CA ALA A 178 -6.69 8.93 -6.47
C ALA A 178 -5.71 8.72 -7.62
N LEU A 179 -4.96 7.60 -7.56
CA LEU A 179 -3.80 7.41 -8.44
C LEU A 179 -4.20 7.18 -9.90
N GLU A 180 -5.28 6.43 -10.16
CA GLU A 180 -5.76 6.15 -11.51
C GLU A 180 -6.43 7.38 -12.13
N GLU A 181 -7.19 8.14 -11.35
CA GLU A 181 -7.87 9.35 -11.77
C GLU A 181 -6.95 10.57 -11.88
N ASN A 182 -5.69 10.42 -11.46
CA ASN A 182 -4.68 11.49 -11.44
C ASN A 182 -5.15 12.72 -10.66
N GLN A 183 -5.72 12.53 -9.46
CA GLN A 183 -6.37 13.60 -8.70
C GLN A 183 -5.99 13.56 -7.22
N VAL A 184 -5.76 14.75 -6.63
CA VAL A 184 -5.66 14.95 -5.18
C VAL A 184 -6.79 15.87 -4.74
N ILE A 185 -7.53 15.44 -3.71
CA ILE A 185 -8.59 16.24 -3.08
C ILE A 185 -8.41 16.27 -1.57
N THR A 186 -8.96 17.30 -0.93
CA THR A 186 -9.01 17.40 0.54
C THR A 186 -10.28 16.71 1.04
N LEU A 187 -10.12 15.78 1.98
CA LEU A 187 -11.23 15.08 2.63
C LEU A 187 -11.65 15.75 3.92
N MET A 188 -10.69 16.25 4.71
CA MET A 188 -10.93 16.85 6.01
C MET A 188 -9.86 17.90 6.34
N GLU A 189 -10.26 18.90 7.12
CA GLU A 189 -9.39 19.95 7.66
C GLU A 189 -9.64 20.16 9.16
N GLY A 190 -8.69 20.81 9.84
CA GLY A 190 -8.90 21.39 11.18
C GLY A 190 -8.33 20.57 12.33
N SER A 191 -7.68 19.42 12.11
CA SER A 191 -6.98 18.67 13.15
C SER A 191 -5.77 17.91 12.60
N GLN A 192 -4.86 17.56 13.49
CA GLN A 192 -3.69 16.74 13.17
C GLN A 192 -4.02 15.25 13.37
N TYR A 193 -3.55 14.44 12.45
CA TYR A 193 -3.66 12.98 12.49
C TYR A 193 -2.32 12.37 12.12
N GLY A 194 -2.02 11.22 12.71
CA GLY A 194 -0.87 10.42 12.34
C GLY A 194 -1.24 9.29 11.36
N LYS A 195 -0.57 8.15 11.48
CA LYS A 195 -0.85 6.97 10.67
C LYS A 195 -2.19 6.34 11.05
N PRO A 196 -3.12 6.15 10.10
CA PRO A 196 -4.40 5.50 10.36
C PRO A 196 -4.27 3.98 10.42
N ALA A 197 -5.24 3.33 11.08
CA ALA A 197 -5.51 1.92 10.91
C ALA A 197 -6.45 1.72 9.72
N VAL A 198 -6.13 0.73 8.88
CA VAL A 198 -6.90 0.40 7.68
C VAL A 198 -7.38 -1.04 7.77
N THR A 199 -8.65 -1.30 7.43
CA THR A 199 -9.21 -2.65 7.38
C THR A 199 -8.54 -3.51 6.30
N LYS A 200 -8.53 -4.84 6.47
CA LYS A 200 -7.89 -5.78 5.53
C LYS A 200 -8.45 -5.68 4.11
N ASP A 201 -9.75 -5.37 3.99
CA ASP A 201 -10.40 -5.15 2.70
C ASP A 201 -10.12 -3.76 2.11
N ARG A 202 -9.40 -2.91 2.84
CA ARG A 202 -9.03 -1.53 2.47
C ARG A 202 -10.20 -0.58 2.20
N LYS A 203 -11.40 -0.93 2.67
CA LYS A 203 -12.59 -0.11 2.49
C LYS A 203 -12.83 0.89 3.60
N THR A 204 -12.10 0.76 4.72
CA THR A 204 -12.26 1.64 5.87
C THR A 204 -10.92 2.02 6.47
N ALA A 205 -10.77 3.31 6.81
CA ALA A 205 -9.63 3.85 7.53
C ALA A 205 -10.10 4.59 8.79
N TYR A 206 -9.40 4.38 9.91
CA TYR A 206 -9.65 5.03 11.20
C TYR A 206 -8.49 5.94 11.56
N PHE A 207 -8.77 7.21 11.77
CA PHE A 207 -7.81 8.22 12.18
C PHE A 207 -8.07 8.65 13.62
N ILE A 208 -7.05 8.60 14.47
CA ILE A 208 -7.09 9.14 15.83
C ILE A 208 -6.56 10.56 15.79
N GLY A 209 -7.31 11.51 16.40
CA GLY A 209 -6.86 12.89 16.59
C GLY A 209 -5.62 12.92 17.48
N TYR A 210 -4.65 13.72 17.08
CA TYR A 210 -3.30 13.79 17.64
C TYR A 210 -3.26 14.11 19.13
N GLY A 211 -4.05 15.07 19.56
CA GLY A 211 -4.13 15.51 20.94
C GLY A 211 -5.46 15.17 21.61
N SER A 212 -5.46 15.20 22.96
CA SER A 212 -6.69 15.05 23.74
C SER A 212 -7.77 16.04 23.26
N PRO A 213 -9.03 15.60 23.15
CA PRO A 213 -9.64 14.34 23.65
C PRO A 213 -9.51 13.12 22.72
N HIS A 214 -8.64 13.13 21.71
CA HIS A 214 -8.40 12.00 20.79
C HIS A 214 -9.67 11.51 20.09
N THR A 215 -10.28 12.38 19.31
CA THR A 215 -11.44 12.01 18.48
C THR A 215 -11.04 10.97 17.44
N ILE A 216 -11.92 10.00 17.15
CA ILE A 216 -11.71 9.07 16.06
C ILE A 216 -12.67 9.38 14.93
N TYR A 217 -12.09 9.52 13.73
CA TYR A 217 -12.82 9.65 12.49
C TYR A 217 -12.67 8.38 11.65
N LYS A 218 -13.79 7.94 11.09
CA LYS A 218 -13.91 6.83 10.15
C LYS A 218 -14.12 7.38 8.76
N PHE A 219 -13.35 6.86 7.81
CA PHE A 219 -13.45 7.13 6.38
C PHE A 219 -13.81 5.82 5.69
N GLU A 220 -14.89 5.81 4.92
CA GLU A 220 -15.43 4.61 4.28
C GLU A 220 -15.55 4.83 2.77
N GLN A 221 -15.21 3.82 1.98
CA GLN A 221 -15.36 3.84 0.53
C GLN A 221 -16.80 4.12 0.11
N ASP A 222 -17.76 3.42 0.75
CA ASP A 222 -19.19 3.53 0.43
C ASP A 222 -19.76 4.93 0.73
N ASN A 223 -19.07 5.71 1.55
CA ASN A 223 -19.36 7.12 1.83
C ASN A 223 -18.40 8.07 1.12
N LEU A 224 -17.81 7.67 0.00
CA LEU A 224 -16.89 8.46 -0.80
C LEU A 224 -15.74 9.08 0.03
N TRP A 225 -15.27 8.33 1.03
CA TRP A 225 -14.23 8.73 1.98
C TRP A 225 -14.56 9.99 2.79
N GLN A 226 -15.83 10.36 2.92
CA GLN A 226 -16.22 11.49 3.77
C GLN A 226 -16.01 11.14 5.25
N PRO A 227 -15.41 12.06 6.04
CA PRO A 227 -15.11 11.79 7.45
C PRO A 227 -16.40 11.69 8.28
N ARG A 228 -16.49 10.65 9.08
CA ARG A 228 -17.53 10.50 10.11
C ARG A 228 -16.88 10.31 11.47
N ARG A 229 -17.15 11.21 12.40
CA ARG A 229 -16.70 11.05 13.79
C ARG A 229 -17.44 9.90 14.46
N VAL A 230 -16.70 8.87 14.92
CA VAL A 230 -17.23 7.70 15.57
C VAL A 230 -16.93 7.67 17.07
N VAL A 231 -15.87 8.35 17.50
CA VAL A 231 -15.51 8.50 18.92
C VAL A 231 -15.25 9.95 19.22
N SER A 232 -15.76 10.47 20.34
CA SER A 232 -15.58 11.86 20.76
C SER A 232 -14.38 12.06 21.67
N SER A 233 -13.96 11.00 22.39
CA SER A 233 -12.79 11.04 23.29
C SER A 233 -12.30 9.63 23.60
N ILE A 234 -11.00 9.50 23.86
CA ILE A 234 -10.38 8.29 24.39
C ILE A 234 -9.94 8.59 25.82
N PRO A 235 -10.68 8.15 26.83
CA PRO A 235 -10.32 8.43 28.23
C PRO A 235 -9.07 7.67 28.65
N GLY A 236 -8.30 8.26 29.59
CA GLY A 236 -7.10 7.65 30.14
C GLY A 236 -5.82 7.85 29.32
N PHE A 237 -5.91 8.52 28.17
CA PHE A 237 -4.78 8.85 27.31
C PHE A 237 -4.70 10.38 27.16
N ASP A 238 -3.63 10.98 27.69
CA ASP A 238 -3.43 12.42 27.71
C ASP A 238 -2.29 12.87 26.78
N GLY A 239 -1.44 11.94 26.39
CA GLY A 239 -0.32 12.16 25.48
C GLY A 239 -0.75 12.23 24.01
N ILE A 240 0.21 12.40 23.11
CA ILE A 240 -0.01 12.45 21.66
C ILE A 240 -0.08 11.03 21.11
N ILE A 241 -1.13 10.70 20.36
CA ILE A 241 -1.27 9.44 19.65
C ILE A 241 -0.92 9.65 18.18
N GLN A 242 0.19 9.06 17.72
CA GLN A 242 0.72 9.20 16.34
C GLN A 242 0.21 8.13 15.38
N CYS A 243 -0.22 6.99 15.88
CA CYS A 243 -0.53 5.84 15.07
C CYS A 243 -1.66 5.03 15.70
N ALA A 244 -2.53 4.52 14.84
CA ALA A 244 -3.47 3.47 15.17
C ALA A 244 -3.17 2.22 14.36
N ALA A 245 -3.35 1.05 14.94
CA ALA A 245 -3.17 -0.24 14.26
C ALA A 245 -4.23 -1.25 14.69
N PHE A 246 -4.60 -2.12 13.76
CA PHE A 246 -5.33 -3.32 14.10
C PHE A 246 -4.38 -4.42 14.59
N GLY A 247 -4.87 -5.30 15.45
CA GLY A 247 -4.23 -6.56 15.81
C GLY A 247 -4.62 -7.68 14.84
N PRO A 248 -4.74 -8.94 15.34
CA PRO A 248 -5.10 -10.07 14.50
C PRO A 248 -6.53 -10.00 13.94
N ASN A 249 -7.41 -9.26 14.61
CA ASN A 249 -8.78 -8.96 14.18
C ASN A 249 -9.03 -7.44 14.16
N GLU A 250 -10.15 -7.03 13.57
CA GLU A 250 -10.51 -5.62 13.39
C GLU A 250 -11.52 -5.11 14.42
N GLU A 251 -11.75 -5.88 15.48
CA GLU A 251 -12.62 -5.49 16.59
C GLU A 251 -12.00 -4.41 17.47
N TRP A 252 -10.66 -4.47 17.63
CA TRP A 252 -9.90 -3.60 18.51
C TRP A 252 -8.93 -2.73 17.75
N LEU A 253 -8.98 -1.42 18.06
CA LEU A 253 -8.02 -0.43 17.59
C LEU A 253 -6.96 -0.22 18.68
N TYR A 254 -5.71 -0.52 18.37
CA TYR A 254 -4.57 -0.40 19.27
C TYR A 254 -3.79 0.89 18.99
N PHE A 255 -3.27 1.49 20.05
CA PHE A 255 -2.49 2.72 19.98
C PHE A 255 -1.57 2.87 21.19
N ARG A 256 -0.56 3.71 21.02
CA ARG A 256 0.31 4.18 22.11
C ARG A 256 0.38 5.69 22.07
N ASP A 257 0.26 6.33 23.22
CA ASP A 257 0.56 7.75 23.32
C ASP A 257 2.05 8.00 23.55
N ASN A 258 2.50 9.23 23.34
CA ASN A 258 3.91 9.58 23.48
C ASN A 258 4.41 9.64 24.93
N THR A 259 3.54 9.45 25.93
CA THR A 259 3.94 9.29 27.34
C THR A 259 4.30 7.84 27.67
N GLY A 260 3.95 6.90 26.81
CA GLY A 260 4.25 5.47 26.95
C GLY A 260 3.04 4.58 27.21
N LYS A 261 1.85 5.14 27.41
CA LYS A 261 0.66 4.33 27.60
C LYS A 261 0.29 3.59 26.31
N PHE A 262 0.18 2.28 26.40
CA PHE A 262 -0.33 1.42 25.32
C PHE A 262 -1.69 0.88 25.68
N GLY A 263 -2.62 0.93 24.76
CA GLY A 263 -3.97 0.46 25.00
C GLY A 263 -4.74 0.19 23.73
N ARG A 264 -6.02 -0.10 23.91
CA ARG A 264 -6.94 -0.41 22.84
C ARG A 264 -8.34 0.10 23.10
N LEU A 265 -9.08 0.30 22.04
CA LEU A 265 -10.48 0.69 22.03
C LEU A 265 -11.29 -0.31 21.22
N ASN A 266 -12.45 -0.73 21.75
CA ASN A 266 -13.37 -1.61 21.01
C ASN A 266 -14.17 -0.76 20.01
N LEU A 267 -14.20 -1.18 18.74
CA LEU A 267 -14.88 -0.42 17.68
C LEU A 267 -16.41 -0.70 17.64
N GLU A 268 -16.86 -1.83 18.19
CA GLU A 268 -18.30 -2.15 18.29
C GLU A 268 -18.93 -1.42 19.48
N ASP A 269 -18.19 -1.30 20.60
CA ASP A 269 -18.57 -0.50 21.76
C ASP A 269 -17.44 0.47 22.14
N PRO A 270 -17.39 1.66 21.54
CA PRO A 270 -16.33 2.66 21.79
C PRO A 270 -16.26 3.18 23.23
N GLY A 271 -17.21 2.84 24.09
CA GLY A 271 -17.11 3.08 25.53
C GLY A 271 -16.10 2.18 26.25
N ILE A 272 -15.69 1.07 25.61
CA ILE A 272 -14.70 0.14 26.17
C ILE A 272 -13.31 0.55 25.69
N VAL A 273 -12.55 1.17 26.60
CA VAL A 273 -11.15 1.55 26.43
C VAL A 273 -10.33 0.86 27.51
N GLU A 274 -9.26 0.19 27.12
CA GLU A 274 -8.40 -0.54 28.03
C GLU A 274 -6.95 -0.02 27.93
N VAL A 275 -6.37 0.36 29.07
CA VAL A 275 -4.93 0.58 29.20
C VAL A 275 -4.30 -0.79 29.46
N LEU A 276 -3.50 -1.26 28.54
CA LEU A 276 -2.84 -2.57 28.60
C LEU A 276 -1.46 -2.47 29.28
N ASN A 277 -0.79 -1.32 29.10
CA ASN A 277 0.52 -1.06 29.68
C ASN A 277 0.70 0.44 29.92
N GLU A 278 1.06 0.84 31.14
CA GLU A 278 1.28 2.25 31.49
C GLU A 278 2.65 2.77 31.01
N HIS A 279 3.62 1.88 30.75
CA HIS A 279 4.99 2.23 30.38
C HIS A 279 5.53 1.32 29.27
N CYS A 280 4.85 1.29 28.13
CA CYS A 280 5.23 0.46 26.99
C CYS A 280 6.42 1.09 26.23
N GLY A 281 7.59 0.47 26.39
CA GLY A 281 8.85 0.95 25.84
C GLY A 281 9.39 2.13 26.68
N ASP A 282 10.29 1.80 27.60
CA ASP A 282 10.90 2.80 28.49
C ASP A 282 11.71 3.82 27.70
N THR A 283 11.18 5.01 27.58
CA THR A 283 11.91 6.15 27.05
C THR A 283 11.82 7.29 28.06
N PRO A 284 12.95 7.92 28.39
CA PRO A 284 12.97 8.98 29.40
C PRO A 284 12.26 10.27 28.97
N ASN A 285 11.87 10.37 27.70
CA ASN A 285 11.19 11.54 27.12
C ASN A 285 10.01 11.11 26.25
N ALA A 286 9.06 12.01 26.09
CA ALA A 286 7.98 11.84 25.12
C ALA A 286 8.53 11.56 23.73
N THR A 287 8.11 10.44 23.12
CA THR A 287 8.59 10.03 21.82
C THR A 287 7.44 9.52 20.96
N ASP A 288 7.44 9.98 19.73
CA ASP A 288 6.48 9.51 18.73
C ASP A 288 6.74 8.03 18.39
N SER A 289 5.66 7.33 18.09
CA SER A 289 5.72 5.89 17.82
C SER A 289 4.79 5.49 16.69
N HIS A 290 5.21 4.49 15.93
CA HIS A 290 4.35 3.76 15.00
C HIS A 290 4.18 2.32 15.44
N LEU A 291 3.01 1.76 15.14
CA LEU A 291 2.64 0.39 15.45
C LEU A 291 2.26 -0.34 14.16
N ILE A 292 2.63 -1.60 14.06
CA ILE A 292 2.15 -2.52 13.03
C ILE A 292 2.04 -3.93 13.59
N TRP A 293 0.98 -4.65 13.27
CA TRP A 293 0.83 -6.06 13.64
C TRP A 293 1.64 -6.96 12.71
N HIS A 294 2.50 -7.81 13.26
CA HIS A 294 3.27 -8.79 12.50
C HIS A 294 2.59 -10.17 12.62
N PRO A 295 1.95 -10.67 11.55
CA PRO A 295 1.10 -11.86 11.66
C PRO A 295 1.90 -13.14 11.96
N GLN A 296 3.12 -13.31 11.42
CA GLN A 296 3.93 -14.49 11.65
C GLN A 296 4.62 -14.52 13.04
N MET A 297 4.87 -13.34 13.63
CA MET A 297 5.41 -13.22 14.99
C MET A 297 4.32 -13.13 16.06
N GLU A 298 3.06 -12.94 15.66
CA GLU A 298 1.89 -12.75 16.55
C GLU A 298 2.11 -11.65 17.60
N CYS A 299 2.74 -10.54 17.19
CA CYS A 299 3.02 -9.41 18.07
C CYS A 299 2.92 -8.08 17.31
N PHE A 300 2.82 -6.98 18.05
CA PHE A 300 3.07 -5.67 17.47
C PHE A 300 4.58 -5.40 17.36
N LEU A 301 4.97 -4.78 16.26
CA LEU A 301 6.23 -4.06 16.17
C LEU A 301 5.95 -2.60 16.43
N MET A 302 6.72 -2.00 17.32
CA MET A 302 6.59 -0.61 17.73
C MET A 302 7.91 0.11 17.53
N SER A 303 7.95 1.03 16.56
CA SER A 303 9.10 1.92 16.41
C SER A 303 8.99 3.10 17.38
N LEU A 304 10.11 3.54 17.93
CA LEU A 304 10.22 4.70 18.79
C LEU A 304 11.24 5.67 18.22
N GLU A 305 10.77 6.87 17.84
CA GLU A 305 11.58 7.88 17.15
C GLU A 305 12.88 8.19 17.90
N PHE A 306 12.77 8.66 19.14
CA PHE A 306 13.92 9.12 19.92
C PHE A 306 14.64 8.02 20.72
N ALA A 307 14.08 6.80 20.76
CA ALA A 307 14.79 5.63 21.26
C ALA A 307 15.67 4.98 20.20
N HIS A 308 15.51 5.40 18.95
CA HIS A 308 16.28 4.90 17.80
C HIS A 308 16.20 3.38 17.63
N GLY A 309 15.06 2.78 17.98
CA GLY A 309 14.89 1.34 17.97
C GLY A 309 13.43 0.89 17.76
N ILE A 310 13.27 -0.41 17.66
CA ILE A 310 12.00 -1.08 17.45
C ILE A 310 11.82 -2.11 18.56
N TYR A 311 10.63 -2.15 19.15
CA TYR A 311 10.22 -3.12 20.16
C TYR A 311 9.23 -4.13 19.58
N LYS A 312 9.21 -5.33 20.15
CA LYS A 312 8.07 -6.25 20.10
C LYS A 312 7.17 -5.99 21.28
N VAL A 313 5.87 -5.94 21.04
CA VAL A 313 4.86 -5.80 22.08
C VAL A 313 3.83 -6.91 21.92
N SER A 314 3.60 -7.69 22.97
CA SER A 314 2.55 -8.72 22.95
C SER A 314 1.16 -8.10 22.81
N LEU A 315 0.20 -8.90 22.31
CA LEU A 315 -1.17 -8.43 22.07
C LEU A 315 -1.84 -7.87 23.34
N ASP A 316 -1.51 -8.42 24.51
CA ASP A 316 -2.00 -7.96 25.81
C ASP A 316 -1.14 -6.83 26.44
N GLY A 317 -0.10 -6.36 25.73
CA GLY A 317 0.78 -5.27 26.15
C GLY A 317 1.73 -5.59 27.29
N LYS A 318 1.73 -6.83 27.84
CA LYS A 318 2.52 -7.15 29.04
C LYS A 318 3.98 -7.43 28.76
N ASN A 319 4.27 -8.05 27.61
CA ASN A 319 5.64 -8.33 27.21
C ASN A 319 6.10 -7.29 26.20
N VAL A 320 7.15 -6.57 26.55
CA VAL A 320 7.78 -5.55 25.73
C VAL A 320 9.26 -5.87 25.63
N GLU A 321 9.73 -6.19 24.43
CA GLU A 321 11.10 -6.66 24.18
C GLU A 321 11.76 -5.80 23.11
N ILE A 322 13.06 -5.55 23.26
CA ILE A 322 13.87 -4.93 22.20
C ILE A 322 13.90 -5.90 21.00
N PHE A 323 13.55 -5.39 19.82
CA PHE A 323 13.59 -6.15 18.58
C PHE A 323 14.80 -5.80 17.71
N ALA A 324 14.98 -4.50 17.42
CA ALA A 324 16.05 -4.03 16.56
C ALA A 324 16.50 -2.63 16.94
N GLY A 325 17.73 -2.27 16.62
CA GLY A 325 18.35 -1.01 17.01
C GLY A 325 19.00 -1.11 18.37
N PHE A 326 19.10 0.03 19.07
CA PHE A 326 19.74 0.14 20.39
C PHE A 326 21.25 -0.11 20.41
N ASN A 327 21.87 -0.34 19.24
CA ASN A 327 23.33 -0.46 19.09
C ASN A 327 23.97 0.86 18.64
N GLY A 328 23.42 1.97 19.15
CA GLY A 328 23.84 3.32 18.79
C GLY A 328 23.04 3.91 17.64
N ILE A 329 23.22 5.21 17.45
CA ILE A 329 22.53 6.01 16.42
C ILE A 329 23.31 5.89 15.11
N GLY A 330 22.63 5.55 14.03
CA GLY A 330 23.29 5.43 12.73
C GLY A 330 22.43 4.73 11.68
N GLY A 331 23.08 4.37 10.59
CA GLY A 331 22.47 3.63 9.47
C GLY A 331 23.28 2.40 9.09
N GLN A 332 24.06 1.82 10.04
CA GLN A 332 24.83 0.62 9.78
C GLN A 332 23.93 -0.58 9.54
N ASP A 333 24.20 -1.32 8.48
CA ASP A 333 23.60 -2.62 8.19
C ASP A 333 24.22 -3.73 9.03
N GLY A 334 23.58 -4.87 9.18
CA GLY A 334 24.02 -6.00 9.96
C GLY A 334 22.85 -6.80 10.51
N TYR A 335 23.10 -7.73 11.44
CA TYR A 335 22.02 -8.43 12.15
C TYR A 335 21.34 -7.50 13.16
N LEU A 336 20.15 -7.90 13.67
CA LEU A 336 19.30 -7.11 14.57
C LEU A 336 20.07 -6.46 15.74
N ASN A 337 21.04 -7.18 16.32
CA ASN A 337 21.87 -6.73 17.44
C ASN A 337 23.09 -5.89 17.02
N GLU A 338 23.37 -5.76 15.73
CA GLU A 338 24.52 -5.02 15.18
C GLU A 338 24.05 -3.75 14.44
N ALA A 339 22.89 -3.83 13.81
CA ALA A 339 22.33 -2.76 13.02
C ALA A 339 22.04 -1.52 13.87
N GLN A 340 22.29 -0.36 13.29
CA GLN A 340 21.95 0.92 13.89
C GLN A 340 20.74 1.55 13.20
N PHE A 341 19.96 2.26 13.98
CA PHE A 341 18.81 3.02 13.50
C PHE A 341 18.89 4.47 13.96
N THR A 342 18.26 5.38 13.20
CA THR A 342 18.10 6.78 13.58
C THR A 342 16.67 7.20 13.29
N SER A 343 15.91 7.52 14.34
CA SER A 343 14.49 7.92 14.22
C SER A 343 13.67 7.01 13.31
N PRO A 344 13.59 5.69 13.62
CA PRO A 344 12.71 4.80 12.88
C PRO A 344 11.25 5.18 13.16
N MET A 345 10.44 5.28 12.10
CA MET A 345 9.03 5.62 12.22
C MET A 345 8.15 4.61 11.48
N GLY A 346 7.60 4.95 10.35
CA GLY A 346 6.68 4.10 9.62
C GLY A 346 7.28 2.74 9.27
N MET A 347 6.45 1.72 9.38
CA MET A 347 6.80 0.35 9.04
C MET A 347 5.75 -0.26 8.12
N ALA A 348 6.20 -1.16 7.23
CA ALA A 348 5.35 -2.02 6.41
C ALA A 348 5.88 -3.47 6.49
N ILE A 349 5.00 -4.44 6.27
CA ILE A 349 5.36 -5.87 6.28
C ILE A 349 4.89 -6.47 4.96
N ASP A 350 5.78 -7.21 4.28
CA ASP A 350 5.42 -7.94 3.07
C ASP A 350 4.80 -9.31 3.42
N ARG A 351 4.35 -10.04 2.41
CA ARG A 351 3.72 -11.36 2.58
C ARG A 351 4.66 -12.43 3.14
N ASP A 352 5.97 -12.24 2.96
CA ASP A 352 7.01 -13.15 3.47
C ASP A 352 7.39 -12.82 4.93
N GLY A 353 6.85 -11.73 5.50
CA GLY A 353 7.11 -11.27 6.86
C GLY A 353 8.32 -10.34 6.98
N ASN A 354 8.95 -9.91 5.87
CA ASN A 354 10.01 -8.92 5.95
C ASN A 354 9.45 -7.56 6.37
N ILE A 355 10.18 -6.85 7.21
CA ILE A 355 9.78 -5.56 7.76
C ILE A 355 10.57 -4.45 7.03
N TYR A 356 9.85 -3.45 6.57
CA TYR A 356 10.41 -2.26 5.93
C TYR A 356 10.22 -1.06 6.84
N VAL A 357 11.28 -0.28 7.03
CA VAL A 357 11.34 0.79 8.04
C VAL A 357 11.79 2.10 7.39
N ALA A 358 10.99 3.14 7.53
CA ALA A 358 11.38 4.50 7.18
C ALA A 358 12.21 5.12 8.31
N GLN A 359 13.45 5.55 8.01
CA GLN A 359 14.31 6.25 8.96
C GLN A 359 14.36 7.74 8.63
N VAL A 360 13.69 8.52 9.45
CA VAL A 360 13.42 9.95 9.20
C VAL A 360 14.70 10.77 9.05
N GLN A 361 15.58 10.70 10.04
CA GLN A 361 16.79 11.55 10.09
C GLN A 361 17.97 11.01 9.28
N ASN A 362 17.96 9.72 8.95
CA ASN A 362 18.97 9.14 8.06
C ASN A 362 18.58 9.19 6.60
N HIS A 363 17.33 9.56 6.29
CA HIS A 363 16.82 9.70 4.91
C HIS A 363 16.91 8.42 4.08
N ILE A 364 16.73 7.25 4.73
CA ILE A 364 16.84 5.92 4.09
C ILE A 364 15.64 5.03 4.42
N ILE A 365 15.46 4.02 3.58
CA ILE A 365 14.52 2.92 3.82
C ILE A 365 15.32 1.66 4.09
N ARG A 366 14.96 0.97 5.20
CA ARG A 366 15.62 -0.26 5.62
C ARG A 366 14.69 -1.46 5.43
N LYS A 367 15.29 -2.62 5.18
CA LYS A 367 14.62 -3.92 5.22
C LYS A 367 15.22 -4.75 6.36
N ILE A 368 14.36 -5.37 7.15
CA ILE A 368 14.71 -6.42 8.11
C ILE A 368 14.16 -7.73 7.54
N SER A 369 15.04 -8.63 7.14
CA SER A 369 14.65 -9.92 6.56
C SER A 369 14.11 -10.84 7.66
N TYR A 370 12.96 -11.46 7.41
CA TYR A 370 12.34 -12.44 8.30
C TYR A 370 12.50 -13.86 7.73
N PRO A 371 12.82 -14.90 8.54
CA PRO A 371 13.09 -14.83 9.99
C PRO A 371 14.54 -14.47 10.35
N ASP A 372 15.43 -14.28 9.39
CA ASP A 372 16.88 -14.22 9.56
C ASP A 372 17.37 -13.02 10.38
N GLY A 373 16.61 -11.93 10.41
CA GLY A 373 16.95 -10.72 11.14
C GLY A 373 18.09 -9.90 10.54
N LEU A 374 18.42 -10.11 9.25
CA LEU A 374 19.39 -9.29 8.54
C LEU A 374 18.77 -7.93 8.16
N VAL A 375 19.40 -6.86 8.60
CA VAL A 375 19.01 -5.47 8.30
C VAL A 375 19.87 -4.94 7.17
N SER A 376 19.23 -4.41 6.12
CA SER A 376 19.91 -3.82 4.97
C SER A 376 19.24 -2.52 4.54
N THR A 377 20.02 -1.58 4.01
CA THR A 377 19.51 -0.36 3.38
C THR A 377 19.09 -0.67 1.95
N ILE A 378 17.82 -0.42 1.62
CA ILE A 378 17.25 -0.74 0.30
C ILE A 378 17.06 0.49 -0.59
N ALA A 379 16.93 1.68 -0.01
CA ALA A 379 16.80 2.92 -0.79
C ALA A 379 17.24 4.13 0.03
N GLY A 380 17.65 5.18 -0.67
CA GLY A 380 18.18 6.40 -0.08
C GLY A 380 19.71 6.35 0.12
N TYR A 381 20.25 7.42 0.66
CA TYR A 381 21.67 7.51 0.98
C TYR A 381 21.85 8.03 2.40
N ASN A 382 22.46 7.22 3.23
CA ASN A 382 22.58 7.45 4.67
C ASN A 382 23.10 8.85 5.02
N GLY A 383 22.29 9.60 5.78
CA GLY A 383 22.61 10.94 6.24
C GLY A 383 22.52 12.05 5.17
N GLN A 384 22.04 11.75 3.97
CA GLN A 384 21.88 12.75 2.91
C GLN A 384 20.42 12.93 2.50
N SER A 385 19.83 14.04 2.91
CA SER A 385 18.51 14.47 2.45
C SER A 385 18.53 14.88 0.98
N GLY A 386 17.38 14.85 0.33
CA GLY A 386 17.22 15.35 -1.03
C GLY A 386 15.93 14.90 -1.69
N ALA A 387 15.83 15.21 -2.98
CA ALA A 387 14.66 14.95 -3.80
C ALA A 387 15.08 14.34 -5.15
N VAL A 388 15.81 13.23 -5.09
CA VAL A 388 16.36 12.59 -6.29
C VAL A 388 15.62 11.28 -6.56
N ASP A 389 14.99 11.21 -7.74
CA ASP A 389 14.41 9.99 -8.30
C ASP A 389 15.50 9.14 -8.98
N GLY A 390 15.23 7.89 -9.28
CA GLY A 390 16.12 6.98 -9.98
C GLY A 390 16.36 5.67 -9.22
N VAL A 391 17.50 5.03 -9.50
CA VAL A 391 17.82 3.75 -8.84
C VAL A 391 17.95 3.93 -7.32
N PRO A 392 17.49 2.96 -6.50
CA PRO A 392 17.29 3.14 -5.07
C PRO A 392 18.52 3.67 -4.31
N TYR A 393 19.71 3.11 -4.59
CA TYR A 393 20.95 3.52 -3.91
C TYR A 393 21.49 4.90 -4.32
N LYS A 394 20.93 5.50 -5.39
CA LYS A 394 21.22 6.89 -5.83
C LYS A 394 20.11 7.85 -5.49
N SER A 395 18.93 7.32 -5.12
CA SER A 395 17.79 8.14 -4.72
C SER A 395 18.09 8.94 -3.44
N ARG A 396 17.34 10.01 -3.23
CA ARG A 396 17.40 10.81 -2.00
C ARG A 396 15.98 11.04 -1.51
N PHE A 397 15.80 10.88 -0.22
CA PHE A 397 14.56 11.22 0.49
C PHE A 397 14.79 12.43 1.40
N ASN A 398 13.73 13.14 1.73
CA ASN A 398 13.79 14.21 2.71
C ASN A 398 12.81 13.94 3.86
N GLY A 399 13.31 13.24 4.88
CA GLY A 399 12.53 12.79 6.04
C GLY A 399 11.44 11.77 5.67
N PRO A 400 11.80 10.56 5.21
CA PRO A 400 10.80 9.51 5.02
C PRO A 400 10.19 9.16 6.37
N TRP A 401 8.90 9.45 6.53
CA TRP A 401 8.18 9.32 7.79
C TRP A 401 7.34 8.07 7.86
N ASP A 402 6.57 7.80 6.82
CA ASP A 402 5.73 6.62 6.76
C ASP A 402 5.97 5.81 5.49
N ILE A 403 5.74 4.51 5.57
CA ILE A 403 5.86 3.58 4.46
C ILE A 403 4.69 2.60 4.48
N ILE A 404 4.12 2.36 3.33
CA ILE A 404 3.07 1.35 3.10
C ILE A 404 3.40 0.55 1.86
N ILE A 405 2.81 -0.63 1.73
CA ILE A 405 3.05 -1.57 0.63
C ILE A 405 1.72 -1.93 -0.06
N ASP A 406 1.73 -2.01 -1.40
CA ASP A 406 0.60 -2.49 -2.19
C ASP A 406 0.68 -4.01 -2.45
N ASP A 407 -0.35 -4.56 -3.11
CA ASP A 407 -0.43 -5.99 -3.42
C ASP A 407 0.63 -6.45 -4.43
N GLU A 408 1.26 -5.51 -5.11
CA GLU A 408 2.34 -5.73 -6.08
C GLU A 408 3.71 -5.54 -5.45
N GLU A 409 3.72 -5.33 -4.12
CA GLU A 409 4.91 -5.05 -3.33
C GLU A 409 5.68 -3.80 -3.77
N ASN A 410 4.97 -2.80 -4.33
CA ASN A 410 5.51 -1.46 -4.42
C ASN A 410 5.35 -0.75 -3.07
N PHE A 411 6.32 0.07 -2.73
CA PHE A 411 6.29 0.85 -1.50
C PHE A 411 5.91 2.30 -1.81
N TYR A 412 5.02 2.85 -1.02
CA TYR A 412 4.72 4.28 -1.01
C TYR A 412 5.30 4.89 0.25
N ILE A 413 6.13 5.90 0.10
CA ILE A 413 6.90 6.52 1.17
C ILE A 413 6.45 7.97 1.30
N GLY A 414 5.84 8.31 2.43
CA GLY A 414 5.47 9.68 2.77
C GLY A 414 6.67 10.43 3.34
N GLN A 415 7.00 11.58 2.75
CA GLN A 415 8.10 12.41 3.20
C GLN A 415 7.60 13.54 4.10
N PHE A 416 8.14 13.64 5.30
CA PHE A 416 7.79 14.69 6.26
C PHE A 416 8.29 16.06 5.76
N TRP A 417 9.60 16.23 5.61
CA TRP A 417 10.16 17.49 5.11
C TRP A 417 10.16 17.61 3.58
N GLY A 418 10.01 16.50 2.88
CA GLY A 418 9.95 16.47 1.42
C GLY A 418 8.59 16.80 0.83
N SER A 419 7.52 16.79 1.64
CA SER A 419 6.15 17.15 1.26
C SER A 419 5.64 16.48 0.00
N SER A 420 5.96 15.20 -0.17
CA SER A 420 5.57 14.40 -1.34
C SER A 420 5.51 12.91 -0.99
N VAL A 421 4.79 12.15 -1.81
CA VAL A 421 4.81 10.69 -1.76
C VAL A 421 5.73 10.16 -2.84
N ARG A 422 6.68 9.31 -2.41
CA ARG A 422 7.60 8.60 -3.30
C ARG A 422 7.14 7.16 -3.46
N LYS A 423 7.36 6.59 -4.62
CA LYS A 423 7.13 5.17 -4.87
C LYS A 423 8.47 4.48 -5.13
N LEU A 424 8.76 3.43 -4.40
CA LEU A 424 9.82 2.46 -4.71
C LEU A 424 9.14 1.25 -5.36
N SER A 425 9.31 1.11 -6.65
CA SER A 425 8.85 -0.06 -7.41
C SER A 425 10.00 -1.06 -7.57
N ILE A 426 9.63 -2.35 -7.54
CA ILE A 426 10.53 -3.47 -7.82
C ILE A 426 9.88 -4.23 -8.98
N GLU A 427 10.23 -3.87 -10.22
CA GLU A 427 9.68 -4.40 -11.47
C GLU A 427 10.60 -5.45 -12.11
#